data_a5f94ad6805b7b7467b7098998565fb0
#
_entry.id   a5f94ad6805b7b7467b7098998565fb0
#
_cell.length_a   1.000
_cell.length_b   1.000
_cell.length_c   1.000
_cell.angle_alpha   90.00
_cell.angle_beta   90.00
_cell.angle_gamma   90.00
#
_symmetry.space_group_name_H-M   'P 1'
#
loop_
_entity.id
_entity.type
_entity.pdbx_description
1 polymer ?
#
loop_
_entity_poly.entity_id
_entity_poly.type
_entity_poly.pdbx_seq_one_letter_code
_entity_poly.pdbx_strand_id
1 'polypeptide(L)'
;MATDTCYWKHDTKSEESFPCYDGKSTVCSHCCVETCPKESPQWFAACARAGHPTWPSVDHRRRVPAKLVVLESYWDNRLFQTMSVKGFFESMGPLHDPPLQLAHRFVESQRGLAYYTALPEGLLWRDASAVDAPICYLAFHGAPSEVKSVLESIGEESLCDAFKGFGRKNNLIYFAACSVLKGRNGQHFAKKFLESSRCRALIGYTTDVNWMLSLLTDMLFLHRFYRDDNPWRNLRKIYQSVLDDFKPATEIGWTLIESKRH
;
A
#
# COMPACT_ATOMS: atom_id res chain seq x y z
N MET A 1 -13.62 -31.87 -30.08
CA MET A 1 -12.73 -31.21 -31.05
C MET A 1 -12.52 -29.80 -30.56
N ALA A 2 -11.30 -29.46 -30.15
CA ALA A 2 -10.98 -28.09 -29.76
C ALA A 2 -11.04 -27.22 -31.03
N THR A 3 -11.78 -26.15 -30.97
CA THR A 3 -11.84 -25.17 -32.05
C THR A 3 -10.49 -24.49 -32.16
N ASP A 4 -9.82 -24.55 -33.30
CA ASP A 4 -8.52 -23.93 -33.59
C ASP A 4 -8.57 -22.39 -33.60
N THR A 5 -9.59 -21.83 -33.03
CA THR A 5 -9.81 -20.38 -32.96
C THR A 5 -10.05 -19.92 -31.54
N CYS A 6 -9.35 -18.88 -31.11
CA CYS A 6 -9.60 -18.26 -29.83
C CYS A 6 -10.93 -17.49 -29.81
N TYR A 7 -11.40 -17.07 -28.64
CA TYR A 7 -12.62 -16.26 -28.45
C TYR A 7 -12.72 -15.07 -29.41
N TRP A 8 -11.59 -14.45 -29.75
CA TRP A 8 -11.49 -13.32 -30.70
C TRP A 8 -11.28 -13.73 -32.15
N LYS A 9 -11.49 -15.00 -32.48
CA LYS A 9 -11.36 -15.56 -33.84
C LYS A 9 -9.94 -15.51 -34.41
N HIS A 10 -8.92 -15.43 -33.57
CA HIS A 10 -7.53 -15.58 -34.02
C HIS A 10 -7.24 -17.03 -34.34
N ASP A 11 -6.40 -17.26 -35.38
CA ASP A 11 -5.88 -18.60 -35.72
C ASP A 11 -4.83 -19.00 -34.66
N THR A 12 -5.15 -20.00 -33.85
CA THR A 12 -4.28 -20.47 -32.78
C THR A 12 -3.29 -21.57 -33.18
N LYS A 13 -3.22 -21.90 -34.46
CA LYS A 13 -2.33 -22.99 -34.95
C LYS A 13 -0.85 -22.72 -34.70
N SER A 14 -0.46 -21.46 -34.57
CA SER A 14 0.92 -21.01 -34.28
C SER A 14 1.13 -20.49 -32.87
N GLU A 15 0.08 -20.42 -32.04
CA GLU A 15 0.14 -19.80 -30.74
C GLU A 15 -0.48 -20.70 -29.68
N GLU A 16 0.05 -20.62 -28.44
CA GLU A 16 -0.53 -21.32 -27.32
C GLU A 16 -1.87 -20.69 -26.93
N SER A 17 -2.87 -21.53 -26.73
CA SER A 17 -4.21 -21.13 -26.28
C SER A 17 -4.45 -21.57 -24.84
N PHE A 18 -5.12 -20.73 -24.07
CA PHE A 18 -5.34 -20.91 -22.63
C PHE A 18 -6.80 -20.71 -22.27
N PRO A 19 -7.31 -21.42 -21.24
CA PRO A 19 -8.64 -21.13 -20.72
C PRO A 19 -8.69 -19.70 -20.14
N CYS A 20 -9.70 -18.94 -20.53
CA CYS A 20 -9.95 -17.62 -19.98
C CYS A 20 -10.40 -17.70 -18.52
N TYR A 21 -10.30 -16.59 -17.80
CA TYR A 21 -10.72 -16.48 -16.39
C TYR A 21 -12.19 -16.83 -16.13
N ASP A 22 -13.05 -16.72 -17.14
CA ASP A 22 -14.46 -17.13 -17.07
C ASP A 22 -14.67 -18.65 -17.02
N GLY A 23 -13.59 -19.43 -17.22
CA GLY A 23 -13.60 -20.90 -17.25
C GLY A 23 -14.33 -21.52 -18.43
N LYS A 24 -14.80 -20.71 -19.39
CA LYS A 24 -15.60 -21.15 -20.53
C LYS A 24 -14.96 -20.84 -21.88
N SER A 25 -14.23 -19.75 -21.95
CA SER A 25 -13.60 -19.27 -23.18
C SER A 25 -12.13 -19.66 -23.25
N THR A 26 -11.63 -19.87 -24.47
CA THR A 26 -10.21 -20.06 -24.75
C THR A 26 -9.67 -18.81 -25.44
N VAL A 27 -8.54 -18.30 -25.01
CA VAL A 27 -7.87 -17.14 -25.60
C VAL A 27 -6.45 -17.49 -25.99
N CYS A 28 -5.96 -16.91 -27.09
CA CYS A 28 -4.56 -17.06 -27.47
C CYS A 28 -3.70 -16.02 -26.69
N SER A 29 -2.39 -16.27 -26.67
CA SER A 29 -1.41 -15.41 -26.01
C SER A 29 -1.51 -13.95 -26.42
N HIS A 30 -1.66 -13.68 -27.71
CA HIS A 30 -1.78 -12.34 -28.28
C HIS A 30 -3.02 -11.60 -27.75
N CYS A 31 -4.19 -12.24 -27.86
CA CYS A 31 -5.46 -11.64 -27.40
C CYS A 31 -5.49 -11.42 -25.89
N CYS A 32 -4.84 -12.30 -25.13
CA CYS A 32 -4.78 -12.14 -23.67
C CYS A 32 -4.00 -10.88 -23.25
N VAL A 33 -2.94 -10.54 -23.98
CA VAL A 33 -2.12 -9.35 -23.69
C VAL A 33 -2.79 -8.06 -24.16
N GLU A 34 -3.40 -8.06 -25.35
CA GLU A 34 -3.88 -6.82 -25.98
C GLU A 34 -5.33 -6.45 -25.63
N THR A 35 -6.20 -7.44 -25.54
CA THR A 35 -7.65 -7.18 -25.50
C THR A 35 -8.33 -7.54 -24.20
N CYS A 36 -7.63 -8.21 -23.30
CA CYS A 36 -8.24 -8.57 -22.04
C CYS A 36 -8.53 -7.32 -21.19
N PRO A 37 -9.77 -7.12 -20.72
CA PRO A 37 -10.09 -5.97 -19.90
C PRO A 37 -9.28 -6.01 -18.60
N LYS A 38 -8.30 -5.14 -18.50
CA LYS A 38 -7.37 -5.02 -17.36
C LYS A 38 -8.05 -4.45 -16.09
N GLU A 39 -9.38 -4.47 -16.04
CA GLU A 39 -10.16 -3.62 -15.15
C GLU A 39 -10.52 -4.26 -13.80
N SER A 40 -10.26 -5.55 -13.61
CA SER A 40 -10.67 -6.21 -12.37
C SER A 40 -9.51 -6.90 -11.65
N PRO A 41 -9.20 -6.53 -10.40
CA PRO A 41 -8.21 -7.25 -9.57
C PRO A 41 -8.56 -8.73 -9.36
N GLN A 42 -9.85 -9.07 -9.38
CA GLN A 42 -10.33 -10.44 -9.30
C GLN A 42 -9.92 -11.25 -10.53
N TRP A 43 -9.92 -10.61 -11.66
CA TRP A 43 -9.51 -11.16 -12.94
C TRP A 43 -8.02 -11.52 -12.94
N PHE A 44 -7.14 -10.63 -12.50
CA PHE A 44 -5.71 -10.90 -12.33
C PHE A 44 -5.44 -12.14 -11.48
N ALA A 45 -6.13 -12.26 -10.36
CA ALA A 45 -5.97 -13.41 -9.47
C ALA A 45 -6.49 -14.72 -10.09
N ALA A 46 -7.49 -14.66 -10.97
CA ALA A 46 -8.02 -15.83 -11.67
C ALA A 46 -7.10 -16.29 -12.80
N CYS A 47 -6.57 -15.36 -13.59
CA CYS A 47 -5.60 -15.65 -14.64
C CYS A 47 -4.28 -16.18 -14.08
N ALA A 48 -3.78 -15.63 -13.00
CA ALA A 48 -2.59 -16.13 -12.32
C ALA A 48 -2.78 -17.57 -11.79
N ARG A 49 -3.99 -17.91 -11.30
CA ARG A 49 -4.32 -19.27 -10.86
C ARG A 49 -4.46 -20.25 -12.03
N ALA A 50 -4.91 -19.79 -13.19
CA ALA A 50 -5.02 -20.59 -14.40
C ALA A 50 -3.66 -20.87 -15.07
N GLY A 51 -2.56 -20.29 -14.56
CA GLY A 51 -1.21 -20.58 -15.07
C GLY A 51 -0.92 -19.94 -16.42
N HIS A 52 -1.56 -18.82 -16.76
CA HIS A 52 -1.33 -18.11 -18.03
C HIS A 52 0.15 -17.76 -18.23
N PRO A 53 0.88 -18.41 -19.14
CA PRO A 53 2.32 -18.19 -19.35
C PRO A 53 2.64 -16.93 -20.14
N THR A 54 1.63 -16.25 -20.67
CA THR A 54 1.78 -15.11 -21.58
C THR A 54 1.77 -13.76 -20.91
N TRP A 55 1.66 -13.71 -19.60
CA TRP A 55 2.11 -12.53 -18.91
C TRP A 55 3.60 -12.37 -19.26
N PRO A 56 4.00 -11.19 -19.78
CA PRO A 56 5.41 -10.94 -20.04
C PRO A 56 6.19 -11.43 -18.85
N SER A 57 7.33 -12.04 -19.08
CA SER A 57 8.21 -12.66 -18.08
C SER A 57 8.70 -11.71 -16.97
N VAL A 58 8.22 -10.47 -16.96
CA VAL A 58 8.16 -9.62 -15.79
C VAL A 58 7.26 -10.36 -14.82
N ASP A 59 7.89 -11.01 -13.86
CA ASP A 59 7.26 -11.83 -12.85
C ASP A 59 6.29 -10.99 -12.00
N HIS A 60 5.14 -10.64 -12.58
CA HIS A 60 4.08 -9.86 -11.93
C HIS A 60 3.56 -10.53 -10.66
N ARG A 61 3.91 -11.81 -10.43
CA ARG A 61 3.59 -12.53 -9.20
C ARG A 61 4.41 -12.03 -8.00
N ARG A 62 5.51 -11.32 -8.24
CA ARG A 62 6.43 -10.85 -7.20
C ARG A 62 6.30 -9.37 -6.91
N ARG A 63 5.98 -8.54 -7.91
CA ARG A 63 5.81 -7.11 -7.71
C ARG A 63 4.49 -6.80 -7.00
N VAL A 64 4.56 -5.90 -6.06
CA VAL A 64 3.35 -5.31 -5.48
C VAL A 64 2.71 -4.34 -6.47
N PRO A 65 1.38 -4.16 -6.42
CA PRO A 65 0.73 -3.10 -7.19
C PRO A 65 1.37 -1.74 -6.90
N ALA A 66 1.65 -0.96 -7.95
CA ALA A 66 2.20 0.39 -7.83
C ALA A 66 1.10 1.36 -7.40
N LYS A 67 0.60 1.20 -6.18
CA LYS A 67 -0.51 1.95 -5.58
C LYS A 67 -0.18 2.38 -4.17
N LEU A 68 -0.40 3.63 -3.86
CA LEU A 68 -0.22 4.22 -2.54
C LEU A 68 -1.52 4.88 -2.08
N VAL A 69 -2.03 4.47 -0.94
CA VAL A 69 -3.12 5.16 -0.26
C VAL A 69 -2.52 6.10 0.76
N VAL A 70 -2.91 7.37 0.70
CA VAL A 70 -2.51 8.41 1.66
C VAL A 70 -3.75 8.97 2.33
N LEU A 71 -3.81 8.83 3.63
CA LEU A 71 -4.80 9.47 4.49
C LEU A 71 -4.06 10.54 5.29
N GLU A 72 -4.39 11.79 5.03
CA GLU A 72 -3.70 12.95 5.58
C GLU A 72 -4.64 13.80 6.43
N SER A 73 -4.20 14.24 7.59
CA SER A 73 -4.90 15.28 8.33
C SER A 73 -4.31 16.66 8.01
N TYR A 74 -5.08 17.68 8.29
CA TYR A 74 -4.58 19.05 8.14
C TYR A 74 -3.46 19.32 9.14
N TRP A 75 -2.36 19.89 8.65
CA TRP A 75 -1.18 20.24 9.46
C TRP A 75 -1.36 21.53 10.25
N ASP A 76 -2.29 22.37 9.82
CA ASP A 76 -2.58 23.67 10.42
C ASP A 76 -4.09 23.94 10.32
N ASN A 77 -4.65 24.62 11.31
CA ASN A 77 -6.06 25.03 11.34
C ASN A 77 -6.31 26.33 10.53
N ARG A 78 -5.36 26.76 9.73
CA ARG A 78 -5.49 27.96 8.88
C ARG A 78 -6.23 27.63 7.58
N LEU A 79 -7.04 28.59 7.11
CA LEU A 79 -7.75 28.46 5.84
C LEU A 79 -6.84 28.30 4.64
N PHE A 80 -5.66 28.88 4.68
CA PHE A 80 -4.64 28.82 3.61
C PHE A 80 -3.54 27.85 3.98
N GLN A 81 -3.88 26.62 4.25
CA GLN A 81 -2.89 25.56 4.45
C GLN A 81 -2.18 25.27 3.12
N THR A 82 -0.89 25.39 3.11
CA THR A 82 -0.06 25.08 1.94
C THR A 82 0.71 23.77 2.08
N MET A 83 0.83 23.25 3.31
CA MET A 83 1.60 22.03 3.57
C MET A 83 0.73 20.81 3.36
N SER A 84 1.17 19.94 2.48
CA SER A 84 0.58 18.62 2.24
C SER A 84 1.62 17.68 1.65
N VAL A 85 1.58 16.42 2.03
CA VAL A 85 2.42 15.37 1.44
C VAL A 85 1.98 15.03 0.01
N LYS A 86 0.76 15.40 -0.38
CA LYS A 86 0.15 15.09 -1.67
C LYS A 86 1.06 15.47 -2.85
N GLY A 87 1.50 16.73 -2.90
CA GLY A 87 2.30 17.24 -4.01
C GLY A 87 3.63 16.50 -4.19
N PHE A 88 4.23 16.02 -3.11
CA PHE A 88 5.47 15.24 -3.15
C PHE A 88 5.22 13.85 -3.75
N PHE A 89 4.17 13.17 -3.32
CA PHE A 89 3.85 11.85 -3.86
C PHE A 89 3.32 11.91 -5.29
N GLU A 90 2.59 12.95 -5.66
CA GLU A 90 2.19 13.21 -7.05
C GLU A 90 3.41 13.44 -7.96
N SER A 91 4.41 14.15 -7.47
CA SER A 91 5.67 14.37 -8.22
C SER A 91 6.52 13.10 -8.33
N MET A 92 6.49 12.23 -7.31
CA MET A 92 7.23 10.98 -7.30
C MET A 92 6.57 9.92 -8.20
N GLY A 93 5.24 9.94 -8.30
CA GLY A 93 4.47 8.90 -9.01
C GLY A 93 4.95 8.61 -10.43
N PRO A 94 5.12 9.62 -11.30
CA PRO A 94 5.60 9.44 -12.66
C PRO A 94 7.04 8.94 -12.78
N LEU A 95 7.84 9.04 -11.72
CA LEU A 95 9.24 8.58 -11.71
C LEU A 95 9.37 7.08 -11.49
N HIS A 96 8.27 6.39 -11.21
CA HIS A 96 8.21 4.93 -11.09
C HIS A 96 7.82 4.26 -12.41
N ASP A 97 8.28 3.04 -12.59
CA ASP A 97 7.88 2.16 -13.69
C ASP A 97 7.42 0.82 -13.10
N PRO A 98 6.11 0.50 -13.19
CA PRO A 98 5.01 1.35 -13.69
C PRO A 98 4.74 2.57 -12.78
N PRO A 99 4.11 3.64 -13.31
CA PRO A 99 3.82 4.85 -12.53
C PRO A 99 3.03 4.54 -11.26
N LEU A 100 3.45 5.13 -10.13
CA LEU A 100 2.79 4.95 -8.85
C LEU A 100 1.44 5.70 -8.84
N GLN A 101 0.36 4.97 -8.67
CA GLN A 101 -0.99 5.52 -8.54
C GLN A 101 -1.21 5.99 -7.10
N LEU A 102 -1.61 7.24 -6.94
CA LEU A 102 -1.87 7.85 -5.64
C LEU A 102 -3.37 8.00 -5.38
N ALA A 103 -3.85 7.43 -4.29
CA ALA A 103 -5.16 7.74 -3.71
C ALA A 103 -4.97 8.60 -2.46
N HIS A 104 -5.19 9.90 -2.56
CA HIS A 104 -5.03 10.84 -1.44
C HIS A 104 -6.39 11.32 -0.94
N ARG A 105 -6.58 11.34 0.41
CA ARG A 105 -7.79 11.84 1.07
C ARG A 105 -7.43 12.55 2.37
N PHE A 106 -8.17 13.64 2.66
CA PHE A 106 -8.09 14.28 3.96
C PHE A 106 -9.00 13.58 4.97
N VAL A 107 -8.51 13.49 6.21
CA VAL A 107 -9.19 12.88 7.35
C VAL A 107 -9.23 13.88 8.51
N GLU A 108 -10.41 14.29 8.89
CA GLU A 108 -10.62 15.34 9.90
C GLU A 108 -10.94 14.77 11.28
N SER A 109 -11.33 13.50 11.37
CA SER A 109 -11.83 12.88 12.60
C SER A 109 -11.63 11.37 12.61
N GLN A 110 -11.80 10.75 13.78
CA GLN A 110 -11.87 9.31 13.96
C GLN A 110 -12.94 8.67 13.05
N ARG A 111 -14.11 9.30 12.97
CA ARG A 111 -15.19 8.82 12.09
C ARG A 111 -14.78 8.89 10.62
N GLY A 112 -14.08 9.95 10.23
CA GLY A 112 -13.52 10.08 8.89
C GLY A 112 -12.49 8.98 8.59
N LEU A 113 -11.61 8.66 9.55
CA LEU A 113 -10.66 7.57 9.42
C LEU A 113 -11.38 6.22 9.23
N ALA A 114 -12.34 5.91 10.09
CA ALA A 114 -13.12 4.68 10.02
C ALA A 114 -13.92 4.56 8.70
N TYR A 115 -14.42 5.68 8.16
CA TYR A 115 -15.08 5.71 6.85
C TYR A 115 -14.19 5.18 5.72
N TYR A 116 -12.88 5.39 5.80
CA TYR A 116 -11.93 4.84 4.81
C TYR A 116 -11.49 3.42 5.14
N THR A 117 -11.24 3.10 6.40
CA THR A 117 -10.44 1.92 6.78
C THR A 117 -11.25 0.78 7.38
N ALA A 118 -12.39 1.03 8.03
CA ALA A 118 -13.13 0.02 8.76
C ALA A 118 -13.72 -1.08 7.84
N LEU A 119 -13.52 -2.33 8.24
CA LEU A 119 -14.10 -3.49 7.55
C LEU A 119 -15.54 -3.74 8.00
N PRO A 120 -16.43 -4.18 7.08
CA PRO A 120 -16.26 -4.29 5.61
C PRO A 120 -16.63 -3.02 4.85
N GLU A 121 -17.17 -2.02 5.52
CA GLU A 121 -17.87 -0.87 4.94
C GLU A 121 -16.93 0.28 4.50
N GLY A 122 -15.68 0.26 4.92
CA GLY A 122 -14.73 1.31 4.60
C GLY A 122 -14.46 1.43 3.10
N LEU A 123 -14.27 2.67 2.63
CA LEU A 123 -14.11 2.96 1.21
C LEU A 123 -12.93 2.19 0.58
N LEU A 124 -11.82 2.00 1.30
CA LEU A 124 -10.66 1.24 0.81
C LEU A 124 -10.95 -0.24 0.54
N TRP A 125 -12.05 -0.78 1.09
CA TRP A 125 -12.50 -2.14 0.85
C TRP A 125 -13.50 -2.26 -0.28
N ARG A 126 -14.30 -1.22 -0.48
CA ARG A 126 -15.34 -1.16 -1.52
C ARG A 126 -14.79 -0.70 -2.86
N ASP A 127 -13.73 0.11 -2.84
CA ASP A 127 -13.08 0.59 -4.06
C ASP A 127 -12.08 -0.45 -4.58
N ALA A 128 -12.43 -1.11 -5.68
CA ALA A 128 -11.59 -2.10 -6.32
C ALA A 128 -10.22 -1.56 -6.75
N SER A 129 -10.12 -0.25 -7.00
CA SER A 129 -8.85 0.40 -7.37
C SER A 129 -7.89 0.56 -6.19
N ALA A 130 -8.39 0.61 -4.95
CA ALA A 130 -7.59 0.85 -3.75
C ALA A 130 -7.33 -0.42 -2.92
N VAL A 131 -8.20 -1.43 -3.04
CA VAL A 131 -8.22 -2.61 -2.17
C VAL A 131 -6.94 -3.43 -2.15
N ASP A 132 -6.13 -3.36 -3.19
CA ASP A 132 -4.86 -4.07 -3.36
C ASP A 132 -3.63 -3.18 -3.13
N ALA A 133 -3.82 -1.92 -2.71
CA ALA A 133 -2.72 -1.04 -2.37
C ALA A 133 -1.88 -1.64 -1.23
N PRO A 134 -0.57 -1.83 -1.41
CA PRO A 134 0.27 -2.51 -0.42
C PRO A 134 0.56 -1.64 0.80
N ILE A 135 0.50 -0.32 0.66
CA ILE A 135 0.82 0.64 1.71
C ILE A 135 -0.36 1.59 1.93
N CYS A 136 -0.76 1.74 3.19
CA CYS A 136 -1.61 2.83 3.66
C CYS A 136 -0.76 3.78 4.51
N TYR A 137 -0.54 4.98 4.00
CA TYR A 137 0.29 6.02 4.58
C TYR A 137 -0.59 7.01 5.34
N LEU A 138 -0.31 7.20 6.62
CA LEU A 138 -1.06 8.04 7.55
C LEU A 138 -0.24 9.28 7.89
N ALA A 139 -0.54 10.40 7.26
CA ALA A 139 0.14 11.68 7.45
C ALA A 139 -0.62 12.54 8.47
N PHE A 140 -0.19 12.51 9.72
CA PHE A 140 -0.86 13.16 10.85
C PHE A 140 0.17 13.82 11.76
N HIS A 141 -0.27 14.76 12.61
CA HIS A 141 0.45 15.02 13.84
C HIS A 141 0.38 13.78 14.73
N GLY A 142 1.40 13.55 15.55
CA GLY A 142 1.45 12.36 16.39
C GLY A 142 1.93 12.64 17.81
N ALA A 143 1.59 11.73 18.70
CA ALA A 143 2.13 11.57 20.04
C ALA A 143 2.18 10.06 20.38
N PRO A 144 2.79 9.64 21.49
CA PRO A 144 2.90 8.23 21.83
C PRO A 144 1.54 7.51 21.82
N SER A 145 1.37 6.53 20.94
CA SER A 145 0.18 5.70 20.77
C SER A 145 -1.07 6.44 20.23
N GLU A 146 -0.90 7.62 19.66
CA GLU A 146 -2.01 8.37 19.06
C GLU A 146 -1.59 9.16 17.82
N VAL A 147 -2.56 9.47 16.98
CA VAL A 147 -2.46 10.47 15.92
C VAL A 147 -3.47 11.58 16.18
N LYS A 148 -3.16 12.78 15.70
CA LYS A 148 -4.02 13.96 15.90
C LYS A 148 -4.57 14.41 14.57
N SER A 149 -5.88 14.36 14.45
CA SER A 149 -6.61 15.02 13.37
C SER A 149 -6.89 16.48 13.74
N VAL A 150 -7.44 17.23 12.80
CA VAL A 150 -7.79 18.63 13.06
C VAL A 150 -8.86 18.80 14.15
N LEU A 151 -9.74 17.83 14.28
CA LEU A 151 -10.86 17.92 15.22
C LEU A 151 -10.59 17.22 16.56
N GLU A 152 -9.74 16.19 16.58
CA GLU A 152 -9.57 15.34 17.75
C GLU A 152 -8.29 14.52 17.74
N SER A 153 -7.88 14.02 18.90
CA SER A 153 -6.87 12.96 19.01
C SER A 153 -7.52 11.59 18.79
N ILE A 154 -6.89 10.76 17.99
CA ILE A 154 -7.32 9.40 17.69
C ILE A 154 -6.32 8.45 18.37
N GLY A 155 -6.74 7.93 19.54
CA GLY A 155 -5.89 7.09 20.37
C GLY A 155 -5.84 5.63 19.93
N GLU A 156 -5.08 4.85 20.71
CA GLU A 156 -4.78 3.43 20.44
C GLU A 156 -6.02 2.58 20.14
N GLU A 157 -7.07 2.64 20.97
CA GLU A 157 -8.27 1.82 20.78
C GLU A 157 -8.96 2.15 19.46
N SER A 158 -9.16 3.43 19.20
CA SER A 158 -9.79 3.92 17.97
C SER A 158 -9.02 3.56 16.72
N LEU A 159 -7.68 3.63 16.79
CA LEU A 159 -6.80 3.20 15.69
C LEU A 159 -6.90 1.68 15.47
N CYS A 160 -6.87 0.90 16.54
CA CYS A 160 -7.01 -0.56 16.46
C CYS A 160 -8.37 -0.97 15.88
N ASP A 161 -9.45 -0.28 16.25
CA ASP A 161 -10.79 -0.55 15.74
C ASP A 161 -10.95 -0.13 14.28
N ALA A 162 -10.47 1.06 13.91
CA ALA A 162 -10.52 1.56 12.54
C ALA A 162 -9.78 0.65 11.54
N PHE A 163 -8.70 0.01 11.98
CA PHE A 163 -7.88 -0.89 11.16
C PHE A 163 -8.10 -2.37 11.46
N LYS A 164 -9.12 -2.76 12.22
CA LYS A 164 -9.36 -4.15 12.58
C LYS A 164 -9.48 -5.06 11.36
N GLY A 165 -8.56 -6.01 11.24
CA GLY A 165 -8.52 -6.96 10.12
C GLY A 165 -8.07 -6.37 8.77
N PHE A 166 -7.57 -5.15 8.74
CA PHE A 166 -7.12 -4.45 7.52
C PHE A 166 -6.04 -5.23 6.74
N GLY A 167 -5.15 -5.93 7.42
CA GLY A 167 -3.99 -6.61 6.84
C GLY A 167 -4.27 -7.95 6.15
N ARG A 168 -5.52 -8.35 5.90
CA ARG A 168 -5.84 -9.62 5.21
C ARG A 168 -5.18 -9.78 3.84
N LYS A 169 -4.57 -8.72 3.29
CA LYS A 169 -3.94 -8.66 1.96
C LYS A 169 -2.46 -8.28 1.97
N ASN A 170 -1.74 -8.55 3.05
CA ASN A 170 -0.32 -8.17 3.16
C ASN A 170 -0.09 -6.65 3.05
N ASN A 171 -0.71 -5.88 3.91
CA ASN A 171 -0.53 -4.44 3.93
C ASN A 171 0.55 -4.01 4.93
N LEU A 172 1.16 -2.88 4.63
CA LEU A 172 2.00 -2.09 5.53
C LEU A 172 1.25 -0.82 5.89
N ILE A 173 1.16 -0.54 7.18
CA ILE A 173 0.68 0.76 7.65
C ILE A 173 1.88 1.64 7.98
N TYR A 174 1.89 2.83 7.39
CA TYR A 174 2.96 3.79 7.58
C TYR A 174 2.43 4.99 8.40
N PHE A 175 2.87 5.10 9.66
CA PHE A 175 2.57 6.25 10.50
C PHE A 175 3.59 7.35 10.28
N ALA A 176 3.35 8.23 9.32
CA ALA A 176 4.10 9.46 9.12
C ALA A 176 3.64 10.52 10.13
N ALA A 177 3.90 10.23 11.39
CA ALA A 177 3.45 11.03 12.54
C ALA A 177 4.50 10.98 13.64
N CYS A 178 4.75 12.13 14.27
CA CYS A 178 5.74 12.26 15.34
C CYS A 178 5.48 11.29 16.48
N SER A 179 6.54 10.67 17.00
CA SER A 179 6.55 9.97 18.28
C SER A 179 5.52 8.85 18.50
N VAL A 180 4.75 8.44 17.50
CA VAL A 180 3.69 7.41 17.65
C VAL A 180 4.23 6.12 18.25
N LEU A 181 5.48 5.74 17.92
CA LEU A 181 6.14 4.53 18.39
C LEU A 181 7.07 4.78 19.59
N LYS A 182 6.99 5.95 20.25
CA LYS A 182 7.90 6.35 21.32
C LYS A 182 7.68 5.57 22.62
N GLY A 183 8.78 5.07 23.14
CA GLY A 183 8.85 4.45 24.48
C GLY A 183 8.01 3.18 24.63
N ARG A 184 7.71 2.80 25.87
CA ARG A 184 6.96 1.58 26.17
C ARG A 184 5.54 1.60 25.62
N ASN A 185 4.86 2.75 25.67
CA ASN A 185 3.49 2.89 25.18
C ASN A 185 3.44 2.72 23.66
N GLY A 186 4.34 3.37 22.90
CA GLY A 186 4.41 3.20 21.46
C GLY A 186 4.73 1.77 21.03
N GLN A 187 5.60 1.08 21.77
CA GLN A 187 5.91 -0.35 21.51
C GLN A 187 4.72 -1.27 21.84
N HIS A 188 3.98 -0.98 22.91
CA HIS A 188 2.75 -1.70 23.26
C HIS A 188 1.68 -1.50 22.20
N PHE A 189 1.44 -0.24 21.82
CA PHE A 189 0.55 0.14 20.74
C PHE A 189 0.89 -0.62 19.45
N ALA A 190 2.13 -0.58 19.01
CA ALA A 190 2.55 -1.24 17.77
C ALA A 190 2.20 -2.73 17.75
N LYS A 191 2.44 -3.43 18.88
CA LYS A 191 2.09 -4.85 19.02
C LYS A 191 0.59 -5.08 18.94
N LYS A 192 -0.20 -4.34 19.71
CA LYS A 192 -1.66 -4.45 19.75
C LYS A 192 -2.28 -4.10 18.39
N PHE A 193 -1.76 -3.05 17.74
CA PHE A 193 -2.19 -2.62 16.42
C PHE A 193 -1.93 -3.70 15.35
N LEU A 194 -0.74 -4.29 15.32
CA LEU A 194 -0.42 -5.39 14.39
C LEU A 194 -1.27 -6.63 14.64
N GLU A 195 -1.57 -6.94 15.89
CA GLU A 195 -2.46 -8.06 16.27
C GLU A 195 -3.90 -7.81 15.80
N SER A 196 -4.44 -6.60 16.02
CA SER A 196 -5.79 -6.20 15.63
C SER A 196 -5.94 -6.05 14.12
N SER A 197 -5.04 -5.29 13.50
CA SER A 197 -5.09 -4.98 12.07
C SER A 197 -4.73 -6.17 11.19
N ARG A 198 -3.95 -7.13 11.70
CA ARG A 198 -3.35 -8.23 10.93
C ARG A 198 -2.46 -7.74 9.78
N CYS A 199 -1.99 -6.51 9.84
CA CYS A 199 -1.01 -6.01 8.90
C CYS A 199 0.30 -6.77 9.01
N ARG A 200 1.03 -6.87 7.90
CA ARG A 200 2.33 -7.53 7.87
C ARG A 200 3.39 -6.74 8.62
N ALA A 201 3.34 -5.42 8.48
CA ALA A 201 4.32 -4.54 9.10
C ALA A 201 3.73 -3.17 9.37
N LEU A 202 4.42 -2.45 10.23
CA LEU A 202 4.16 -1.08 10.61
C LEU A 202 5.47 -0.31 10.56
N ILE A 203 5.44 0.88 9.97
CA ILE A 203 6.53 1.84 10.01
C ILE A 203 6.04 3.10 10.73
N GLY A 204 6.93 3.75 11.45
CA GLY A 204 6.64 5.02 12.14
C GLY A 204 7.88 5.59 12.83
N TYR A 205 7.67 6.59 13.65
CA TYR A 205 8.74 7.34 14.31
C TYR A 205 8.68 7.21 15.83
N THR A 206 9.86 7.08 16.44
CA THR A 206 10.01 7.03 17.92
C THR A 206 10.36 8.38 18.52
N THR A 207 10.56 9.41 17.69
CA THR A 207 10.89 10.78 18.13
C THR A 207 9.97 11.79 17.42
N ASP A 208 10.02 13.03 17.88
CA ASP A 208 9.47 14.14 17.13
C ASP A 208 10.37 14.40 15.91
N VAL A 209 9.77 14.55 14.75
CA VAL A 209 10.51 14.58 13.49
C VAL A 209 10.48 15.96 12.85
N ASN A 210 11.59 16.29 12.20
CA ASN A 210 11.60 17.37 11.23
C ASN A 210 10.84 16.92 9.99
N TRP A 211 9.88 17.71 9.55
CA TRP A 211 8.98 17.40 8.44
C TRP A 211 9.74 17.07 7.13
N MET A 212 10.77 17.82 6.80
CA MET A 212 11.56 17.59 5.58
C MET A 212 12.36 16.28 5.67
N LEU A 213 13.01 16.03 6.81
CA LEU A 213 13.81 14.81 6.98
C LEU A 213 12.94 13.56 6.99
N SER A 214 11.76 13.62 7.63
CA SER A 214 10.83 12.50 7.59
C SER A 214 10.33 12.24 6.17
N LEU A 215 9.92 13.27 5.45
CA LEU A 215 9.44 13.14 4.08
C LEU A 215 10.50 12.55 3.14
N LEU A 216 11.75 12.98 3.25
CA LEU A 216 12.86 12.42 2.46
C LEU A 216 13.09 10.93 2.78
N THR A 217 13.01 10.55 4.07
CA THR A 217 13.09 9.15 4.51
C THR A 217 11.97 8.33 3.90
N ASP A 218 10.74 8.86 3.99
CA ASP A 218 9.53 8.21 3.50
C ASP A 218 9.59 8.00 1.98
N MET A 219 9.96 9.03 1.23
CA MET A 219 10.12 8.95 -0.22
C MET A 219 11.19 7.96 -0.64
N LEU A 220 12.34 7.93 0.05
CA LEU A 220 13.42 6.97 -0.24
C LEU A 220 12.97 5.53 0.00
N PHE A 221 12.26 5.28 1.11
CA PHE A 221 11.69 3.96 1.41
C PHE A 221 10.66 3.55 0.36
N LEU A 222 9.69 4.40 0.06
CA LEU A 222 8.64 4.13 -0.94
C LEU A 222 9.24 3.86 -2.31
N HIS A 223 10.23 4.67 -2.71
CA HIS A 223 10.94 4.47 -3.97
C HIS A 223 11.58 3.07 -4.04
N ARG A 224 12.30 2.66 -2.99
CA ARG A 224 12.94 1.33 -2.94
C ARG A 224 11.94 0.20 -2.87
N PHE A 225 10.88 0.38 -2.09
CA PHE A 225 9.83 -0.62 -1.92
C PHE A 225 9.12 -0.93 -3.25
N TYR A 226 8.73 0.09 -4.00
CA TYR A 226 8.00 -0.12 -5.26
C TYR A 226 8.92 -0.52 -6.43
N ARG A 227 10.22 -0.34 -6.32
CA ARG A 227 11.18 -0.82 -7.32
C ARG A 227 11.68 -2.24 -7.09
N ASP A 228 11.50 -2.78 -5.89
CA ASP A 228 11.94 -4.13 -5.57
C ASP A 228 11.00 -5.17 -6.19
N ASP A 229 11.55 -6.22 -6.78
CA ASP A 229 10.76 -7.28 -7.41
C ASP A 229 10.00 -8.14 -6.39
N ASN A 230 10.47 -8.17 -5.13
CA ASN A 230 9.80 -8.91 -4.06
C ASN A 230 9.89 -8.15 -2.73
N PRO A 231 9.25 -6.95 -2.64
CA PRO A 231 9.44 -6.05 -1.51
C PRO A 231 9.03 -6.65 -0.18
N TRP A 232 8.06 -7.56 -0.18
CA TRP A 232 7.64 -8.24 1.03
C TRP A 232 8.71 -9.20 1.58
N ARG A 233 9.41 -9.91 0.73
CA ARG A 233 10.54 -10.77 1.14
C ARG A 233 11.74 -9.93 1.56
N ASN A 234 11.95 -8.81 0.87
CA ASN A 234 13.09 -7.94 1.05
C ASN A 234 12.82 -6.75 1.99
N LEU A 235 11.65 -6.70 2.66
CA LEU A 235 11.21 -5.54 3.44
C LEU A 235 12.28 -5.06 4.44
N ARG A 236 12.84 -5.99 5.22
CA ARG A 236 13.90 -5.67 6.19
C ARG A 236 15.19 -5.19 5.51
N LYS A 237 15.55 -5.76 4.37
CA LYS A 237 16.71 -5.33 3.57
C LYS A 237 16.49 -3.93 3.00
N ILE A 238 15.29 -3.64 2.48
CA ILE A 238 14.91 -2.31 1.99
C ILE A 238 14.98 -1.30 3.15
N TYR A 239 14.41 -1.63 4.30
CA TYR A 239 14.48 -0.80 5.50
C TYR A 239 15.94 -0.51 5.89
N GLN A 240 16.76 -1.54 6.02
CA GLN A 240 18.17 -1.38 6.39
C GLN A 240 18.93 -0.51 5.39
N SER A 241 18.69 -0.71 4.09
CA SER A 241 19.35 0.10 3.06
C SER A 241 19.05 1.58 3.18
N VAL A 242 17.82 1.96 3.60
CA VAL A 242 17.49 3.36 3.86
C VAL A 242 18.31 3.91 5.03
N LEU A 243 18.45 3.15 6.13
CA LEU A 243 19.27 3.57 7.27
C LEU A 243 20.75 3.72 6.92
N ASP A 244 21.26 2.83 6.08
CA ASP A 244 22.66 2.84 5.65
C ASP A 244 22.99 4.05 4.77
N ASP A 245 22.08 4.40 3.86
CA ASP A 245 22.33 5.47 2.87
C ASP A 245 21.82 6.85 3.32
N PHE A 246 20.92 6.90 4.30
CA PHE A 246 20.33 8.14 4.81
C PHE A 246 20.35 8.19 6.35
N LYS A 247 21.48 8.54 6.92
CA LYS A 247 21.69 8.61 8.38
C LYS A 247 20.62 9.38 9.16
N PRO A 248 20.05 10.50 8.65
CA PRO A 248 18.96 11.18 9.35
C PRO A 248 17.77 10.27 9.68
N ALA A 249 17.52 9.21 8.92
CA ALA A 249 16.46 8.23 9.23
C ALA A 249 16.65 7.60 10.62
N THR A 250 17.90 7.30 11.01
CA THR A 250 18.22 6.78 12.35
C THR A 250 18.04 7.86 13.42
N GLU A 251 18.47 9.08 13.15
CA GLU A 251 18.41 10.19 14.10
C GLU A 251 16.97 10.59 14.45
N ILE A 252 16.07 10.53 13.47
CA ILE A 252 14.62 10.79 13.68
C ILE A 252 13.87 9.57 14.21
N GLY A 253 14.56 8.49 14.57
CA GLY A 253 13.95 7.29 15.15
C GLY A 253 12.98 6.56 14.23
N TRP A 254 13.25 6.57 12.92
CA TRP A 254 12.48 5.82 11.95
C TRP A 254 12.58 4.32 12.19
N THR A 255 11.44 3.63 12.29
CA THR A 255 11.39 2.26 12.83
C THR A 255 10.41 1.39 12.07
N LEU A 256 10.84 0.18 11.72
CA LEU A 256 10.04 -0.90 11.15
C LEU A 256 9.74 -1.96 12.22
N ILE A 257 8.47 -2.32 12.37
CA ILE A 257 8.01 -3.42 13.22
C ILE A 257 7.23 -4.41 12.36
N GLU A 258 7.66 -5.66 12.34
CA GLU A 258 7.02 -6.73 11.58
C GLU A 258 6.16 -7.62 12.49
N SER A 259 5.03 -8.08 11.96
CA SER A 259 4.20 -9.07 12.63
C SER A 259 4.94 -10.41 12.75
N LYS A 260 4.82 -11.07 13.90
CA LYS A 260 5.41 -12.41 14.12
C LYS A 260 4.68 -13.53 13.37
N ARG A 261 3.62 -13.24 12.63
CA ARG A 261 2.72 -14.21 11.98
C ARG A 261 3.00 -14.46 10.50
N HIS A 262 4.08 -13.88 9.97
CA HIS A 262 4.43 -14.02 8.55
C HIS A 262 5.83 -14.59 8.33
#